data_cced6b333440e1a7be001571bd5eb13d
#
_entry.id   cced6b333440e1a7be001571bd5eb13d
#
_cell.length_a   1.000
_cell.length_b   1.000
_cell.length_c   1.000
_cell.angle_alpha   90.00
_cell.angle_beta   90.00
_cell.angle_gamma   90.00
#
_symmetry.space_group_name_H-M   'P 1'
#
loop_
_entity.id
_entity.type
_entity.pdbx_description
1 polymer ?
#
loop_
_entity_poly.entity_id
_entity_poly.type
_entity_poly.pdbx_seq_one_letter_code
_entity_poly.pdbx_strand_id
1 'polypeptide(L)'
;MGKEESVIRFEKVSFEYGHNKPILDEVDFPIRRGMKMAVMGQNGAGKSTLFALMTSELKPESGEIHVSRGMRVATAPQVIPRDQLMLTVREFFQKCFSESVYDIDPRIDDVLEVVNLKHHTQLHDRLMKSFSGGQQARLLLASALIQNPDLLLLDEPTNNLDTAGIEHLTKFLVEYPSTCIVISHDAKFLNAFTTGVLYLDVF
;
A
#
# COMPACT_ATOMS: atom_id res chain seq x y z
N MET A 1 26.44 -6.44 15.58
CA MET A 1 25.23 -6.77 14.80
C MET A 1 24.08 -6.00 15.42
N GLY A 2 23.67 -4.87 14.82
CA GLY A 2 22.50 -4.11 15.29
C GLY A 2 21.26 -5.02 15.20
N LYS A 3 20.44 -5.03 16.24
CA LYS A 3 19.09 -5.64 16.15
C LYS A 3 18.37 -4.89 15.03
N GLU A 4 18.11 -5.58 13.92
CA GLU A 4 17.25 -5.03 12.85
C GLU A 4 15.90 -4.67 13.49
N GLU A 5 15.59 -3.38 13.46
CA GLU A 5 14.41 -2.83 14.12
C GLU A 5 13.15 -3.35 13.45
N SER A 6 12.32 -4.03 14.23
CA SER A 6 11.01 -4.52 13.78
C SER A 6 10.06 -3.34 13.64
N VAL A 7 9.46 -3.14 12.48
CA VAL A 7 8.46 -2.07 12.25
C VAL A 7 7.05 -2.52 12.62
N ILE A 8 6.73 -3.80 12.38
CA ILE A 8 5.53 -4.46 12.88
C ILE A 8 5.93 -5.82 13.42
N ARG A 9 5.28 -6.26 14.51
CA ARG A 9 5.44 -7.59 15.07
C ARG A 9 4.08 -8.15 15.46
N PHE A 10 3.77 -9.31 14.96
CA PHE A 10 2.65 -10.14 15.35
C PHE A 10 3.12 -11.08 16.44
N GLU A 11 2.40 -11.15 17.57
CA GLU A 11 2.67 -12.05 18.69
C GLU A 11 1.42 -12.85 19.02
N LYS A 12 1.43 -14.14 18.66
CA LYS A 12 0.32 -15.09 18.87
C LYS A 12 -1.02 -14.54 18.41
N VAL A 13 -1.03 -13.89 17.25
CA VAL A 13 -2.24 -13.23 16.74
C VAL A 13 -3.17 -14.25 16.12
N SER A 14 -4.44 -14.24 16.59
CA SER A 14 -5.54 -14.97 15.96
C SER A 14 -6.62 -14.00 15.52
N PHE A 15 -7.26 -14.31 14.41
CA PHE A 15 -8.38 -13.55 13.85
C PHE A 15 -9.30 -14.43 13.00
N GLU A 16 -10.61 -14.30 13.20
CA GLU A 16 -11.65 -14.97 12.40
C GLU A 16 -12.82 -14.03 12.09
N TYR A 17 -13.54 -14.32 11.01
CA TYR A 17 -14.83 -13.69 10.73
C TYR A 17 -15.97 -14.62 11.18
N GLY A 18 -16.49 -14.41 12.41
CA GLY A 18 -17.51 -15.29 13.00
C GLY A 18 -16.89 -16.64 13.41
N HIS A 19 -17.66 -17.50 14.06
CA HIS A 19 -17.16 -18.65 14.81
C HIS A 19 -16.69 -19.87 13.98
N ASN A 20 -16.44 -19.77 12.68
CA ASN A 20 -16.23 -20.97 11.85
C ASN A 20 -15.10 -20.91 10.80
N LYS A 21 -14.32 -19.83 10.71
CA LYS A 21 -13.22 -19.76 9.72
C LYS A 21 -12.06 -18.93 10.26
N PRO A 22 -11.08 -19.54 10.91
CA PRO A 22 -9.86 -18.83 11.29
C PRO A 22 -9.14 -18.33 10.03
N ILE A 23 -8.76 -17.06 10.03
CA ILE A 23 -7.93 -16.41 9.01
C ILE A 23 -6.48 -16.43 9.46
N LEU A 24 -6.25 -16.18 10.75
CA LEU A 24 -4.96 -16.29 11.41
C LEU A 24 -5.15 -17.10 12.68
N ASP A 25 -4.22 -18.02 12.96
CA ASP A 25 -4.23 -18.86 14.15
C ASP A 25 -2.85 -18.82 14.82
N GLU A 26 -2.78 -18.16 15.98
CA GLU A 26 -1.59 -17.96 16.81
C GLU A 26 -0.30 -17.60 16.02
N VAL A 27 -0.41 -16.70 15.04
CA VAL A 27 0.73 -16.37 14.17
C VAL A 27 1.73 -15.44 14.85
N ASP A 28 3.01 -15.77 14.69
CA ASP A 28 4.16 -15.02 15.18
C ASP A 28 5.10 -14.67 14.04
N PHE A 29 5.25 -13.40 13.69
CA PHE A 29 6.27 -12.96 12.75
C PHE A 29 6.61 -11.48 12.90
N PRO A 30 7.88 -11.08 12.69
CA PRO A 30 8.28 -9.70 12.61
C PRO A 30 8.36 -9.22 11.16
N ILE A 31 7.99 -7.97 10.92
CA ILE A 31 8.34 -7.22 9.72
C ILE A 31 9.41 -6.21 10.12
N ARG A 32 10.57 -6.29 9.48
CA ARG A 32 11.71 -5.43 9.81
C ARG A 32 11.79 -4.25 8.84
N ARG A 33 12.44 -3.18 9.29
CA ARG A 33 12.66 -1.98 8.48
C ARG A 33 13.39 -2.31 7.18
N GLY A 34 12.91 -1.78 6.07
CA GLY A 34 13.47 -1.98 4.73
C GLY A 34 13.14 -3.32 4.07
N MET A 35 12.40 -4.21 4.74
CA MET A 35 11.93 -5.45 4.11
C MET A 35 10.95 -5.15 2.97
N LYS A 36 11.05 -5.93 1.91
CA LYS A 36 10.12 -5.94 0.77
C LYS A 36 9.48 -7.32 0.69
N MET A 37 8.21 -7.39 1.10
CA MET A 37 7.51 -8.67 1.29
C MET A 37 6.37 -8.81 0.29
N ALA A 38 6.23 -10.00 -0.29
CA ALA A 38 5.02 -10.41 -0.96
C ALA A 38 4.06 -11.08 0.02
N VAL A 39 2.76 -10.81 -0.08
CA VAL A 39 1.71 -11.61 0.56
C VAL A 39 1.01 -12.42 -0.50
N MET A 40 1.10 -13.72 -0.40
CA MET A 40 0.53 -14.68 -1.35
C MET A 40 -0.51 -15.57 -0.65
N GLY A 41 -1.39 -16.17 -1.43
CA GLY A 41 -2.44 -17.07 -0.95
C GLY A 41 -3.65 -17.03 -1.88
N GLN A 42 -4.54 -17.99 -1.74
CA GLN A 42 -5.77 -18.07 -2.54
C GLN A 42 -6.70 -16.86 -2.29
N ASN A 43 -7.65 -16.64 -3.19
CA ASN A 43 -8.70 -15.64 -2.96
C ASN A 43 -9.53 -16.06 -1.74
N GLY A 44 -9.74 -15.09 -0.83
CA GLY A 44 -10.41 -15.38 0.44
C GLY A 44 -9.51 -15.89 1.57
N ALA A 45 -8.21 -16.10 1.35
CA ALA A 45 -7.26 -16.53 2.39
C ALA A 45 -6.94 -15.46 3.46
N GLY A 46 -7.55 -14.27 3.38
CA GLY A 46 -7.36 -13.22 4.40
C GLY A 46 -6.26 -12.22 4.12
N LYS A 47 -5.76 -12.11 2.88
CA LYS A 47 -4.69 -11.15 2.52
C LYS A 47 -5.06 -9.70 2.87
N SER A 48 -6.24 -9.23 2.47
CA SER A 48 -6.72 -7.88 2.80
C SER A 48 -7.04 -7.74 4.30
N THR A 49 -7.44 -8.83 4.98
CA THR A 49 -7.60 -8.86 6.43
C THR A 49 -6.28 -8.63 7.15
N LEU A 50 -5.20 -9.24 6.66
CA LEU A 50 -3.86 -9.01 7.19
C LEU A 50 -3.47 -7.52 7.09
N PHE A 51 -3.77 -6.85 5.97
CA PHE A 51 -3.55 -5.41 5.82
C PHE A 51 -4.40 -4.59 6.78
N ALA A 52 -5.68 -4.93 6.93
CA ALA A 52 -6.58 -4.24 7.86
C ALA A 52 -6.12 -4.39 9.34
N LEU A 53 -5.53 -5.52 9.70
CA LEU A 53 -4.89 -5.71 11.01
C LEU A 53 -3.61 -4.87 11.16
N MET A 54 -2.77 -4.78 10.11
CA MET A 54 -1.55 -3.95 10.13
C MET A 54 -1.85 -2.46 10.21
N THR A 55 -2.98 -2.01 9.63
CA THR A 55 -3.43 -0.60 9.69
C THR A 55 -4.27 -0.29 10.93
N SER A 56 -4.55 -1.28 11.78
CA SER A 56 -5.43 -1.18 12.96
C SER A 56 -6.89 -0.85 12.61
N GLU A 57 -7.32 -1.05 11.37
CA GLU A 57 -8.74 -1.01 10.96
C GLU A 57 -9.52 -2.19 11.57
N LEU A 58 -8.83 -3.33 11.73
CA LEU A 58 -9.32 -4.48 12.49
C LEU A 58 -8.45 -4.71 13.72
N LYS A 59 -9.05 -5.29 14.74
CA LYS A 59 -8.35 -5.71 15.96
C LYS A 59 -8.27 -7.24 15.98
N PRO A 60 -7.14 -7.82 16.40
CA PRO A 60 -7.05 -9.25 16.60
C PRO A 60 -8.01 -9.71 17.72
N GLU A 61 -8.48 -10.95 17.64
CA GLU A 61 -9.29 -11.57 18.71
C GLU A 61 -8.43 -12.01 19.90
N SER A 62 -7.23 -12.48 19.59
CA SER A 62 -6.21 -12.79 20.60
C SER A 62 -4.82 -12.43 20.08
N GLY A 63 -3.85 -12.36 20.99
CA GLY A 63 -2.50 -11.91 20.70
C GLY A 63 -2.39 -10.40 20.57
N GLU A 64 -1.24 -9.92 20.16
CA GLU A 64 -0.93 -8.49 20.04
C GLU A 64 -0.20 -8.17 18.73
N ILE A 65 -0.52 -7.01 18.16
CA ILE A 65 0.19 -6.45 17.01
C ILE A 65 0.90 -5.19 17.48
N HIS A 66 2.21 -5.26 17.51
CA HIS A 66 3.05 -4.13 17.89
C HIS A 66 3.49 -3.37 16.64
N VAL A 67 3.12 -2.10 16.55
CA VAL A 67 3.55 -1.17 15.51
C VAL A 67 4.52 -0.17 16.12
N SER A 68 5.67 0.05 15.49
CA SER A 68 6.67 1.01 15.98
C SER A 68 6.07 2.41 16.10
N ARG A 69 6.36 3.10 17.21
CA ARG A 69 5.81 4.43 17.47
C ARG A 69 6.23 5.45 16.41
N GLY A 70 5.27 6.27 15.99
CA GLY A 70 5.51 7.34 15.01
C GLY A 70 5.70 6.86 13.58
N MET A 71 5.49 5.57 13.30
CA MET A 71 5.57 5.02 11.96
C MET A 71 4.39 5.50 11.10
N ARG A 72 4.70 6.01 9.93
CA ARG A 72 3.70 6.37 8.92
C ARG A 72 3.41 5.16 8.05
N VAL A 73 2.16 4.70 8.11
CA VAL A 73 1.66 3.62 7.25
C VAL A 73 0.78 4.22 6.17
N ALA A 74 1.00 3.89 4.92
CA ALA A 74 0.11 4.29 3.83
C ALA A 74 -0.33 3.07 3.02
N THR A 75 -1.59 3.11 2.61
CA THR A 75 -2.21 2.12 1.72
C THR A 75 -2.69 2.83 0.46
N ALA A 76 -2.56 2.18 -0.70
CA ALA A 76 -3.21 2.66 -1.92
C ALA A 76 -4.65 2.13 -1.98
N PRO A 77 -5.67 3.00 -1.93
CA PRO A 77 -7.06 2.55 -2.11
C PRO A 77 -7.26 1.94 -3.49
N GLN A 78 -8.21 1.01 -3.63
CA GLN A 78 -8.51 0.38 -4.93
C GLN A 78 -9.38 1.24 -5.83
N VAL A 79 -10.20 2.12 -5.24
CA VAL A 79 -11.11 3.01 -5.95
C VAL A 79 -11.13 4.40 -5.32
N ILE A 80 -11.36 5.43 -6.14
CA ILE A 80 -11.56 6.79 -5.64
C ILE A 80 -12.95 6.87 -4.98
N PRO A 81 -13.04 7.32 -3.72
CA PRO A 81 -14.33 7.55 -3.06
C PRO A 81 -15.21 8.50 -3.89
N ARG A 82 -16.51 8.24 -3.94
CA ARG A 82 -17.46 8.99 -4.79
C ARG A 82 -17.49 10.48 -4.47
N ASP A 83 -17.35 10.85 -3.21
CA ASP A 83 -17.28 12.23 -2.73
C ASP A 83 -15.99 12.95 -3.14
N GLN A 84 -14.96 12.21 -3.56
CA GLN A 84 -13.68 12.77 -4.00
C GLN A 84 -13.55 12.87 -5.52
N LEU A 85 -14.48 12.33 -6.28
CA LEU A 85 -14.46 12.42 -7.75
C LEU A 85 -14.55 13.84 -8.30
N MET A 86 -15.13 14.76 -7.52
CA MET A 86 -15.29 16.17 -7.89
C MET A 86 -14.13 17.07 -7.42
N LEU A 87 -13.17 16.50 -6.70
CA LEU A 87 -11.95 17.22 -6.33
C LEU A 87 -11.02 17.35 -7.53
N THR A 88 -10.24 18.43 -7.52
CA THR A 88 -9.05 18.54 -8.37
C THR A 88 -7.96 17.57 -7.88
N VAL A 89 -6.99 17.29 -8.73
CA VAL A 89 -5.81 16.48 -8.33
C VAL A 89 -5.14 17.10 -7.10
N ARG A 90 -4.92 18.42 -7.10
CA ARG A 90 -4.32 19.13 -5.96
C ARG A 90 -5.12 18.94 -4.67
N GLU A 91 -6.44 19.14 -4.72
CA GLU A 91 -7.31 18.94 -3.56
C GLU A 91 -7.34 17.50 -3.07
N PHE A 92 -7.32 16.53 -4.00
CA PHE A 92 -7.26 15.12 -3.67
C PHE A 92 -5.96 14.77 -2.93
N PHE A 93 -4.81 15.20 -3.44
CA PHE A 93 -3.53 14.96 -2.77
C PHE A 93 -3.39 15.72 -1.45
N GLN A 94 -3.99 16.91 -1.35
CA GLN A 94 -4.00 17.67 -0.10
C GLN A 94 -4.72 16.90 1.02
N LYS A 95 -5.77 16.12 0.70
CA LYS A 95 -6.47 15.27 1.68
C LYS A 95 -5.64 14.09 2.20
N CYS A 96 -4.52 13.77 1.57
CA CYS A 96 -3.60 12.73 2.07
C CYS A 96 -2.86 13.18 3.34
N PHE A 97 -2.96 14.45 3.73
CA PHE A 97 -2.31 15.03 4.89
C PHE A 97 -3.34 15.57 5.87
N SER A 98 -3.04 15.43 7.17
CA SER A 98 -3.89 15.98 8.26
C SER A 98 -3.87 17.50 8.32
N GLU A 99 -2.80 18.11 7.83
CA GLU A 99 -2.61 19.56 7.79
C GLU A 99 -2.40 20.04 6.35
N SER A 100 -2.69 21.30 6.10
CA SER A 100 -2.45 21.89 4.79
C SER A 100 -0.97 21.96 4.48
N VAL A 101 -0.56 21.35 3.37
CA VAL A 101 0.83 21.40 2.88
C VAL A 101 0.97 22.62 1.99
N TYR A 102 1.84 23.55 2.40
CA TYR A 102 2.17 24.70 1.57
C TYR A 102 2.95 24.24 0.34
N ASP A 103 2.57 24.72 -0.85
CA ASP A 103 3.20 24.37 -2.13
C ASP A 103 3.34 22.85 -2.35
N ILE A 104 2.19 22.17 -2.40
CA ILE A 104 2.14 20.71 -2.59
C ILE A 104 2.50 20.27 -4.02
N ASP A 105 2.41 21.16 -5.01
CA ASP A 105 2.53 20.83 -6.43
C ASP A 105 3.85 20.13 -6.79
N PRO A 106 5.04 20.52 -6.30
CA PRO A 106 6.27 19.79 -6.57
C PRO A 106 6.23 18.34 -6.07
N ARG A 107 5.62 18.10 -4.90
CA ARG A 107 5.47 16.72 -4.37
C ARG A 107 4.51 15.89 -5.21
N ILE A 108 3.46 16.52 -5.75
CA ILE A 108 2.53 15.85 -6.68
C ILE A 108 3.30 15.48 -7.95
N ASP A 109 4.09 16.38 -8.52
CA ASP A 109 4.87 16.13 -9.73
C ASP A 109 5.83 14.96 -9.55
N ASP A 110 6.54 14.88 -8.42
CA ASP A 110 7.45 13.79 -8.11
C ASP A 110 6.73 12.42 -8.11
N VAL A 111 5.60 12.31 -7.43
CA VAL A 111 4.88 11.03 -7.36
C VAL A 111 4.15 10.70 -8.66
N LEU A 112 3.71 11.69 -9.43
CA LEU A 112 3.12 11.48 -10.76
C LEU A 112 4.16 10.97 -11.77
N GLU A 113 5.42 11.36 -11.63
CA GLU A 113 6.53 10.79 -12.40
C GLU A 113 6.71 9.31 -12.11
N VAL A 114 6.74 8.94 -10.82
CA VAL A 114 6.86 7.54 -10.38
C VAL A 114 5.78 6.65 -11.01
N VAL A 115 4.55 7.14 -11.11
CA VAL A 115 3.43 6.38 -11.69
C VAL A 115 3.23 6.61 -13.19
N ASN A 116 4.18 7.24 -13.86
CA ASN A 116 4.15 7.54 -15.31
C ASN A 116 2.90 8.32 -15.76
N LEU A 117 2.56 9.39 -15.03
CA LEU A 117 1.45 10.30 -15.34
C LEU A 117 1.88 11.72 -15.71
N LYS A 118 3.18 12.00 -15.86
CA LYS A 118 3.76 13.34 -15.99
C LYS A 118 3.46 14.09 -17.30
N HIS A 119 2.82 13.48 -18.28
CA HIS A 119 2.75 14.04 -19.64
C HIS A 119 1.60 15.00 -19.91
N HIS A 120 0.92 15.52 -18.90
CA HIS A 120 -0.21 16.42 -19.11
C HIS A 120 0.03 17.76 -18.41
N THR A 121 0.17 18.83 -19.19
CA THR A 121 0.09 20.21 -18.68
C THR A 121 -1.24 20.44 -17.94
N GLN A 122 -1.19 21.11 -16.77
CA GLN A 122 -2.36 21.44 -15.95
C GLN A 122 -3.05 20.25 -15.25
N LEU A 123 -2.31 19.19 -14.91
CA LEU A 123 -2.89 18.05 -14.17
C LEU A 123 -3.48 18.46 -12.82
N HIS A 124 -2.84 19.37 -12.10
CA HIS A 124 -3.19 19.75 -10.74
C HIS A 124 -4.63 20.27 -10.59
N ASP A 125 -5.14 20.98 -11.61
CA ASP A 125 -6.47 21.58 -11.61
C ASP A 125 -7.55 20.72 -12.28
N ARG A 126 -7.17 19.53 -12.80
CA ARG A 126 -8.14 18.59 -13.38
C ARG A 126 -8.90 17.83 -12.32
N LEU A 127 -10.20 17.63 -12.57
CA LEU A 127 -11.06 16.84 -11.68
C LEU A 127 -10.74 15.34 -11.75
N MET A 128 -10.74 14.67 -10.60
CA MET A 128 -10.47 13.23 -10.49
C MET A 128 -11.35 12.37 -11.40
N LYS A 129 -12.63 12.75 -11.58
CA LYS A 129 -13.56 12.04 -12.47
C LYS A 129 -13.18 12.11 -13.96
N SER A 130 -12.32 13.04 -14.37
CA SER A 130 -11.95 13.23 -15.78
C SER A 130 -10.87 12.26 -16.26
N PHE A 131 -10.31 11.47 -15.35
CA PHE A 131 -9.28 10.49 -15.65
C PHE A 131 -9.87 9.13 -16.01
N SER A 132 -9.22 8.40 -16.92
CA SER A 132 -9.56 7.00 -17.21
C SER A 132 -9.32 6.11 -15.98
N GLY A 133 -9.94 4.93 -15.95
CA GLY A 133 -9.77 3.99 -14.82
C GLY A 133 -8.29 3.68 -14.51
N GLY A 134 -7.47 3.43 -15.54
CA GLY A 134 -6.04 3.21 -15.35
C GLY A 134 -5.30 4.45 -14.82
N GLN A 135 -5.66 5.65 -15.26
CA GLN A 135 -5.10 6.88 -14.73
C GLN A 135 -5.53 7.11 -13.27
N GLN A 136 -6.79 6.81 -12.94
CA GLN A 136 -7.28 6.88 -11.54
C GLN A 136 -6.52 5.92 -10.63
N ALA A 137 -6.26 4.69 -11.09
CA ALA A 137 -5.46 3.72 -10.34
C ALA A 137 -4.03 4.23 -10.06
N ARG A 138 -3.40 4.90 -11.04
CA ARG A 138 -2.10 5.54 -10.86
C ARG A 138 -2.14 6.70 -9.87
N LEU A 139 -3.20 7.52 -9.91
CA LEU A 139 -3.40 8.61 -8.93
C LEU A 139 -3.60 8.06 -7.51
N LEU A 140 -4.33 6.95 -7.35
CA LEU A 140 -4.50 6.28 -6.06
C LEU A 140 -3.17 5.72 -5.53
N LEU A 141 -2.35 5.11 -6.39
CA LEU A 141 -1.01 4.67 -6.00
C LEU A 141 -0.13 5.86 -5.59
N ALA A 142 -0.12 6.92 -6.39
CA ALA A 142 0.62 8.14 -6.07
C ALA A 142 0.18 8.77 -4.74
N SER A 143 -1.11 8.67 -4.36
CA SER A 143 -1.63 9.18 -3.08
C SER A 143 -1.06 8.47 -1.84
N ALA A 144 -0.69 7.20 -1.98
CA ALA A 144 0.03 6.50 -0.92
C ALA A 144 1.50 6.96 -0.87
N LEU A 145 2.13 7.14 -2.03
CA LEU A 145 3.55 7.49 -2.14
C LEU A 145 3.85 8.91 -1.65
N ILE A 146 2.97 9.88 -1.92
CA ILE A 146 3.19 11.30 -1.55
C ILE A 146 3.34 11.52 -0.04
N GLN A 147 2.81 10.61 0.76
CA GLN A 147 2.91 10.63 2.22
C GLN A 147 4.31 10.24 2.70
N ASN A 148 5.20 9.76 1.80
CA ASN A 148 6.53 9.24 2.11
C ASN A 148 6.49 8.27 3.32
N PRO A 149 5.76 7.15 3.22
CA PRO A 149 5.50 6.29 4.36
C PRO A 149 6.73 5.47 4.75
N ASP A 150 6.80 5.11 6.04
CA ASP A 150 7.79 4.17 6.57
C ASP A 150 7.41 2.72 6.25
N LEU A 151 6.09 2.47 6.10
CA LEU A 151 5.51 1.22 5.62
C LEU A 151 4.48 1.49 4.52
N LEU A 152 4.75 0.97 3.34
CA LEU A 152 3.86 1.02 2.18
C LEU A 152 3.14 -0.32 2.01
N LEU A 153 1.81 -0.31 2.00
CA LEU A 153 0.98 -1.48 1.77
C LEU A 153 0.26 -1.32 0.42
N LEU A 154 0.49 -2.25 -0.49
CA LEU A 154 -0.09 -2.25 -1.84
C LEU A 154 -0.93 -3.50 -2.06
N ASP A 155 -2.22 -3.33 -2.34
CA ASP A 155 -3.13 -4.41 -2.68
C ASP A 155 -3.41 -4.41 -4.18
N GLU A 156 -2.89 -5.44 -4.88
CA GLU A 156 -3.00 -5.65 -6.33
C GLU A 156 -2.67 -4.41 -7.18
N PRO A 157 -1.51 -3.76 -6.97
CA PRO A 157 -1.21 -2.47 -7.59
C PRO A 157 -1.03 -2.55 -9.12
N THR A 158 -0.87 -3.74 -9.67
CA THR A 158 -0.65 -3.97 -11.11
C THR A 158 -1.95 -4.11 -11.91
N ASN A 159 -3.10 -4.37 -11.27
CA ASN A 159 -4.36 -4.74 -11.95
C ASN A 159 -4.87 -3.72 -12.98
N ASN A 160 -4.59 -2.43 -12.78
CA ASN A 160 -5.09 -1.36 -13.66
C ASN A 160 -3.95 -0.58 -14.33
N LEU A 161 -2.74 -1.15 -14.33
CA LEU A 161 -1.57 -0.56 -14.98
C LEU A 161 -1.32 -1.25 -16.33
N ASP A 162 -0.88 -0.47 -17.30
CA ASP A 162 -0.28 -1.00 -18.52
C ASP A 162 1.16 -1.46 -18.27
N THR A 163 1.76 -2.13 -19.24
CA THR A 163 3.12 -2.67 -19.14
C THR A 163 4.13 -1.60 -18.73
N ALA A 164 4.07 -0.39 -19.31
CA ALA A 164 4.95 0.70 -18.94
C ALA A 164 4.73 1.15 -17.49
N GLY A 165 3.49 1.24 -17.03
CA GLY A 165 3.17 1.56 -15.63
C GLY A 165 3.69 0.51 -14.64
N ILE A 166 3.60 -0.78 -14.98
CA ILE A 166 4.17 -1.86 -14.16
C ILE A 166 5.69 -1.75 -14.11
N GLU A 167 6.36 -1.46 -15.21
CA GLU A 167 7.82 -1.29 -15.26
C GLU A 167 8.28 -0.09 -14.40
N HIS A 168 7.59 1.05 -14.49
CA HIS A 168 7.88 2.23 -13.67
C HIS A 168 7.69 1.95 -12.18
N LEU A 169 6.57 1.31 -11.80
CA LEU A 169 6.31 0.92 -10.41
C LEU A 169 7.37 -0.07 -9.90
N THR A 170 7.71 -1.06 -10.72
CA THR A 170 8.75 -2.05 -10.37
C THR A 170 10.08 -1.37 -10.08
N LYS A 171 10.53 -0.50 -10.98
CA LYS A 171 11.78 0.26 -10.80
C LYS A 171 11.76 1.10 -9.53
N PHE A 172 10.67 1.81 -9.28
CA PHE A 172 10.50 2.57 -8.05
C PHE A 172 10.59 1.68 -6.80
N LEU A 173 9.89 0.53 -6.76
CA LEU A 173 9.89 -0.36 -5.61
C LEU A 173 11.24 -1.05 -5.37
N VAL A 174 12.02 -1.31 -6.42
CA VAL A 174 13.41 -1.78 -6.29
C VAL A 174 14.25 -0.77 -5.50
N GLU A 175 14.13 0.51 -5.84
CA GLU A 175 14.91 1.60 -5.24
C GLU A 175 14.29 2.16 -3.95
N TYR A 176 13.04 1.81 -3.63
CA TYR A 176 12.30 2.33 -2.47
C TYR A 176 13.01 1.98 -1.16
N PRO A 177 13.41 2.97 -0.35
CA PRO A 177 14.26 2.72 0.82
C PRO A 177 13.50 2.18 2.03
N SER A 178 12.18 2.41 2.08
CA SER A 178 11.34 2.02 3.22
C SER A 178 10.76 0.61 3.08
N THR A 179 10.06 0.16 4.10
CA THR A 179 9.40 -1.16 4.11
C THR A 179 8.22 -1.16 3.16
N CYS A 180 8.07 -2.23 2.38
CA CYS A 180 6.94 -2.40 1.47
C CYS A 180 6.38 -3.81 1.55
N ILE A 181 5.06 -3.94 1.64
CA ILE A 181 4.35 -5.21 1.59
C ILE A 181 3.33 -5.14 0.46
N VAL A 182 3.38 -6.13 -0.42
CA VAL A 182 2.55 -6.15 -1.63
C VAL A 182 1.77 -7.45 -1.71
N ILE A 183 0.47 -7.33 -1.91
CA ILE A 183 -0.39 -8.41 -2.38
C ILE A 183 -0.42 -8.32 -3.90
N SER A 184 -0.03 -9.36 -4.61
CA SER A 184 -0.18 -9.45 -6.07
C SER A 184 -0.16 -10.88 -6.56
N HIS A 185 -0.77 -11.11 -7.70
CA HIS A 185 -0.73 -12.36 -8.44
C HIS A 185 0.31 -12.33 -9.59
N ASP A 186 0.93 -11.20 -9.85
CA ASP A 186 1.98 -11.05 -10.87
C ASP A 186 3.34 -11.50 -10.31
N ALA A 187 3.70 -12.76 -10.58
CA ALA A 187 4.95 -13.34 -10.12
C ALA A 187 6.18 -12.60 -10.68
N LYS A 188 6.12 -12.09 -11.92
CA LYS A 188 7.25 -11.34 -12.53
C LYS A 188 7.48 -10.05 -11.78
N PHE A 189 6.40 -9.32 -11.47
CA PHE A 189 6.46 -8.09 -10.68
C PHE A 189 7.02 -8.36 -9.28
N LEU A 190 6.49 -9.34 -8.55
CA LEU A 190 6.94 -9.66 -7.19
C LEU A 190 8.41 -10.08 -7.16
N ASN A 191 8.84 -10.97 -8.05
CA ASN A 191 10.21 -11.47 -8.10
C ASN A 191 11.26 -10.39 -8.37
N ALA A 192 10.85 -9.25 -8.93
CA ALA A 192 11.77 -8.18 -9.29
C ALA A 192 12.29 -7.40 -8.05
N PHE A 193 11.55 -7.36 -6.94
CA PHE A 193 11.93 -6.52 -5.80
C PHE A 193 11.69 -7.14 -4.42
N THR A 194 10.85 -8.19 -4.28
CA THR A 194 10.57 -8.77 -2.96
C THR A 194 11.72 -9.66 -2.49
N THR A 195 11.99 -9.60 -1.19
CA THR A 195 13.04 -10.36 -0.52
C THR A 195 12.49 -11.48 0.38
N GLY A 196 11.17 -11.54 0.54
CA GLY A 196 10.50 -12.56 1.35
C GLY A 196 9.02 -12.67 0.98
N VAL A 197 8.40 -13.75 1.43
CA VAL A 197 6.99 -14.06 1.17
C VAL A 197 6.30 -14.43 2.48
N LEU A 198 5.12 -13.84 2.71
CA LEU A 198 4.13 -14.31 3.68
C LEU A 198 3.09 -15.11 2.90
N TYR A 199 2.99 -16.38 3.16
CA TYR A 199 2.01 -17.24 2.51
C TYR A 199 0.84 -17.51 3.46
N LEU A 200 -0.37 -17.14 3.03
CA LEU A 200 -1.61 -17.43 3.74
C LEU A 200 -2.26 -18.65 3.10
N ASP A 201 -2.42 -19.69 3.88
CA ASP A 201 -3.15 -20.89 3.48
C ASP A 201 -4.61 -20.82 3.96
N VAL A 202 -5.49 -21.55 3.32
CA VAL A 202 -6.90 -21.64 3.72
C VAL A 202 -7.05 -22.88 4.59
N PHE A 203 -7.52 -22.71 5.82
CA PHE A 203 -7.86 -23.79 6.74
C PHE A 203 -9.17 -24.47 6.34
#